data_f10f4d0419ecf5246dce5ca7472a9789
#
_entry.id   f10f4d0419ecf5246dce5ca7472a9789
#
_cell.length_a   1.000
_cell.length_b   1.000
_cell.length_c   1.000
_cell.angle_alpha   90.00
_cell.angle_beta   90.00
_cell.angle_gamma   90.00
#
_symmetry.space_group_name_H-M   'P 1'
#
loop_
_entity.id
_entity.type
_entity.pdbx_description
1 polymer ?
#
loop_
_entity_poly.entity_id
_entity_poly.type
_entity_poly.pdbx_seq_one_letter_code
_entity_poly.pdbx_strand_id
1 'polypeptide(L)'
;MKLLYDLSATQPNLSGKRHGGGRYGEIILLRMVGRGMKFGCFYDGSKWLNPEIREACERGGIMMHDVYGSSVERIVSEYGYTRIYSCLPSKRLPLLTCCEVYGTVHGLRDFETPYDSIFYHYRHSAKEWMKYLVKKMLLPWYRYHCFRGYSCYFNTSFRLITVSEHSRFAFLSFFPELREDQMQVYYSPNTSSFEKLERNPNAPRYFLAVSGNRWEKNNLRAMMAFDRLVSAGRLPQDIRMVVTGTHGNSFRYRLQNPSRFSFLGYVDDDVLERLYADAFVFVYPSLNEGFGYPPIEAMRYGVPVIASPLSSMAEICAGGVLYFNPFSVEEIMNRMMMIIQPEVYNEYVHKGLEQYQRIVERQQKDLDGVIDYIMEVV
;
A
#
# COMPACT_ATOMS: atom_id res chain seq x y z
N MET A 1 19.33 -26.01 0.95
CA MET A 1 18.70 -25.25 -0.18
C MET A 1 19.27 -23.84 -0.24
N LYS A 2 19.43 -23.27 -1.44
CA LYS A 2 19.98 -21.92 -1.58
C LYS A 2 18.91 -20.98 -2.14
N LEU A 3 18.53 -19.94 -1.39
CA LEU A 3 17.62 -18.89 -1.81
C LEU A 3 18.36 -17.77 -2.55
N LEU A 4 17.77 -17.31 -3.65
CA LEU A 4 18.17 -16.10 -4.38
C LEU A 4 17.08 -15.02 -4.21
N TYR A 5 17.40 -13.91 -3.56
CA TYR A 5 16.47 -12.80 -3.26
C TYR A 5 16.47 -11.76 -4.39
N ASP A 6 15.30 -11.37 -4.88
CA ASP A 6 15.13 -10.36 -5.91
C ASP A 6 15.17 -8.94 -5.32
N LEU A 7 16.35 -8.33 -5.28
CA LEU A 7 16.50 -6.92 -4.92
C LEU A 7 16.10 -5.97 -6.06
N SER A 8 16.06 -6.43 -7.31
CA SER A 8 15.64 -5.58 -8.42
C SER A 8 14.19 -5.12 -8.26
N ALA A 9 13.38 -5.90 -7.53
CA ALA A 9 12.01 -5.55 -7.16
C ALA A 9 11.90 -4.37 -6.18
N THR A 10 12.98 -4.03 -5.45
CA THR A 10 13.02 -2.88 -4.52
C THR A 10 13.54 -1.61 -5.18
N GLN A 11 14.15 -1.72 -6.35
CA GLN A 11 14.75 -0.61 -7.09
C GLN A 11 13.71 0.30 -7.74
N PRO A 12 14.10 1.52 -8.23
CA PRO A 12 13.17 2.47 -8.85
C PRO A 12 12.32 1.85 -9.96
N ASN A 13 11.03 2.16 -9.94
CA ASN A 13 10.07 1.75 -10.96
C ASN A 13 9.18 2.94 -11.39
N LEU A 14 8.12 2.67 -12.17
CA LEU A 14 7.19 3.71 -12.65
C LEU A 14 6.45 4.45 -11.52
N SER A 15 6.42 3.90 -10.30
CA SER A 15 5.78 4.53 -9.13
C SER A 15 6.73 5.49 -8.39
N GLY A 16 8.03 5.47 -8.69
CA GLY A 16 9.03 6.35 -8.09
C GLY A 16 10.32 5.66 -7.67
N LYS A 17 11.21 6.44 -7.08
CA LYS A 17 12.50 5.97 -6.54
C LYS A 17 12.32 5.03 -5.35
N ARG A 18 11.38 5.34 -4.47
CA ARG A 18 10.92 4.49 -3.36
C ARG A 18 9.42 4.23 -3.52
N HIS A 19 8.99 2.99 -3.32
CA HIS A 19 7.60 2.58 -3.45
C HIS A 19 7.24 1.51 -2.41
N GLY A 20 5.96 1.38 -2.06
CA GLY A 20 5.50 0.53 -0.95
C GLY A 20 5.93 -0.94 -1.06
N GLY A 21 5.83 -1.53 -2.26
CA GLY A 21 6.28 -2.92 -2.47
C GLY A 21 7.80 -3.09 -2.34
N GLY A 22 8.59 -2.07 -2.75
CA GLY A 22 10.04 -2.07 -2.53
C GLY A 22 10.38 -2.01 -1.04
N ARG A 23 9.74 -1.12 -0.28
CA ARG A 23 9.93 -1.02 1.17
C ARG A 23 9.55 -2.31 1.89
N TYR A 24 8.47 -2.97 1.47
CA TYR A 24 8.10 -4.30 1.93
C TYR A 24 9.27 -5.29 1.76
N GLY A 25 9.87 -5.35 0.57
CA GLY A 25 11.02 -6.22 0.30
C GLY A 25 12.27 -5.86 1.12
N GLU A 26 12.58 -4.56 1.26
CA GLU A 26 13.69 -4.10 2.07
C GLU A 26 13.57 -4.56 3.54
N ILE A 27 12.39 -4.47 4.14
CA ILE A 27 12.14 -4.90 5.53
C ILE A 27 12.36 -6.41 5.70
N ILE A 28 11.84 -7.22 4.79
CA ILE A 28 12.06 -8.68 4.81
C ILE A 28 13.55 -8.99 4.72
N LEU A 29 14.27 -8.38 3.79
CA LEU A 29 15.72 -8.61 3.62
C LEU A 29 16.49 -8.21 4.88
N LEU A 30 16.24 -7.02 5.44
CA LEU A 30 16.91 -6.56 6.66
C LEU A 30 16.66 -7.52 7.83
N ARG A 31 15.43 -8.04 7.96
CA ARG A 31 15.10 -9.04 8.99
C ARG A 31 15.84 -10.35 8.77
N MET A 32 15.95 -10.83 7.50
CA MET A 32 16.73 -12.02 7.15
C MET A 32 18.21 -11.86 7.49
N VAL A 33 18.81 -10.72 7.13
CA VAL A 33 20.20 -10.39 7.47
C VAL A 33 20.39 -10.34 8.99
N GLY A 34 19.48 -9.66 9.71
CA GLY A 34 19.51 -9.58 11.18
C GLY A 34 19.37 -10.94 11.88
N ARG A 35 18.70 -11.93 11.26
CA ARG A 35 18.64 -13.32 11.73
C ARG A 35 19.87 -14.15 11.34
N GLY A 36 20.87 -13.57 10.66
CA GLY A 36 22.10 -14.26 10.22
C GLY A 36 21.86 -15.30 9.13
N MET A 37 20.76 -15.20 8.37
CA MET A 37 20.41 -16.16 7.33
C MET A 37 21.37 -16.11 6.15
N LYS A 38 21.62 -17.27 5.51
CA LYS A 38 22.49 -17.40 4.34
C LYS A 38 21.65 -17.51 3.07
N PHE A 39 21.79 -16.54 2.19
CA PHE A 39 21.12 -16.46 0.89
C PHE A 39 21.98 -15.64 -0.08
N GLY A 40 21.62 -15.61 -1.36
CA GLY A 40 22.15 -14.64 -2.31
C GLY A 40 21.09 -13.65 -2.73
N CYS A 41 21.48 -12.57 -3.38
CA CYS A 41 20.53 -11.66 -4.00
C CYS A 41 20.96 -11.22 -5.39
N PHE A 42 20.02 -10.75 -6.20
CA PHE A 42 20.31 -10.12 -7.49
C PHE A 42 19.68 -8.73 -7.60
N TYR A 43 20.34 -7.86 -8.34
CA TYR A 43 19.91 -6.48 -8.55
C TYR A 43 20.34 -6.00 -9.94
N ASP A 44 19.75 -4.92 -10.45
CA ASP A 44 20.11 -4.26 -11.70
C ASP A 44 21.14 -3.15 -11.40
N GLY A 45 22.40 -3.37 -11.75
CA GLY A 45 23.51 -2.44 -11.47
C GLY A 45 23.38 -1.09 -12.22
N SER A 46 22.51 -1.00 -13.23
CA SER A 46 22.21 0.27 -13.91
C SER A 46 21.26 1.18 -13.13
N LYS A 47 20.62 0.67 -12.06
CA LYS A 47 19.64 1.39 -11.26
C LYS A 47 20.14 1.71 -9.86
N TRP A 48 19.55 2.73 -9.28
CA TRP A 48 19.79 3.05 -7.88
C TRP A 48 19.35 1.89 -6.97
N LEU A 49 20.22 1.54 -6.03
CA LEU A 49 19.92 0.63 -4.93
C LEU A 49 20.06 1.40 -3.62
N ASN A 50 19.15 1.18 -2.66
CA ASN A 50 19.20 1.80 -1.35
C ASN A 50 20.56 1.50 -0.67
N PRO A 51 21.39 2.52 -0.31
CA PRO A 51 22.69 2.30 0.31
C PRO A 51 22.63 1.46 1.58
N GLU A 52 21.62 1.69 2.44
CA GLU A 52 21.41 0.94 3.67
C GLU A 52 21.26 -0.57 3.40
N ILE A 53 20.52 -0.93 2.33
CA ILE A 53 20.34 -2.33 1.92
C ILE A 53 21.64 -2.91 1.39
N ARG A 54 22.40 -2.16 0.61
CA ARG A 54 23.72 -2.59 0.13
C ARG A 54 24.66 -2.87 1.29
N GLU A 55 24.80 -1.93 2.21
CA GLU A 55 25.64 -2.06 3.40
C GLU A 55 25.20 -3.25 4.29
N ALA A 56 23.90 -3.46 4.44
CA ALA A 56 23.39 -4.59 5.20
C ALA A 56 23.77 -5.92 4.55
N CYS A 57 23.68 -6.03 3.22
CA CYS A 57 24.10 -7.22 2.47
C CYS A 57 25.62 -7.47 2.63
N GLU A 58 26.42 -6.43 2.49
CA GLU A 58 27.89 -6.51 2.64
C GLU A 58 28.28 -6.97 4.04
N ARG A 59 27.73 -6.35 5.09
CA ARG A 59 27.96 -6.73 6.50
C ARG A 59 27.49 -8.15 6.80
N GLY A 60 26.37 -8.58 6.20
CA GLY A 60 25.84 -9.95 6.33
C GLY A 60 26.59 -11.00 5.53
N GLY A 61 27.56 -10.62 4.69
CA GLY A 61 28.28 -11.52 3.78
C GLY A 61 27.33 -12.15 2.72
N ILE A 62 26.30 -11.40 2.30
CA ILE A 62 25.34 -11.83 1.30
C ILE A 62 25.95 -11.64 -0.09
N MET A 63 25.95 -12.71 -0.89
CA MET A 63 26.45 -12.66 -2.26
C MET A 63 25.48 -11.87 -3.14
N MET A 64 25.96 -10.81 -3.79
CA MET A 64 25.18 -9.90 -4.61
C MET A 64 25.53 -10.08 -6.09
N HIS A 65 24.56 -10.43 -6.92
CA HIS A 65 24.71 -10.65 -8.36
C HIS A 65 24.11 -9.51 -9.16
N ASP A 66 24.89 -8.92 -10.06
CA ASP A 66 24.40 -7.90 -10.98
C ASP A 66 23.78 -8.58 -12.22
N VAL A 67 22.51 -8.29 -12.49
CA VAL A 67 21.81 -8.77 -13.70
C VAL A 67 21.94 -7.82 -14.89
N TYR A 68 22.65 -6.69 -14.75
CA TYR A 68 22.98 -5.85 -15.88
C TYR A 68 23.99 -6.57 -16.79
N GLY A 69 23.51 -7.07 -17.93
CA GLY A 69 24.31 -7.87 -18.85
C GLY A 69 24.37 -9.38 -18.55
N SER A 70 23.57 -9.86 -17.58
CA SER A 70 23.43 -11.30 -17.28
C SER A 70 21.95 -11.67 -17.15
N SER A 71 21.64 -12.96 -17.08
CA SER A 71 20.26 -13.42 -16.83
C SER A 71 20.15 -14.11 -15.47
N VAL A 72 18.94 -14.05 -14.90
CA VAL A 72 18.64 -14.72 -13.62
C VAL A 72 18.81 -16.22 -13.74
N GLU A 73 18.43 -16.82 -14.87
CA GLU A 73 18.58 -18.25 -15.17
C GLU A 73 20.06 -18.71 -15.10
N ARG A 74 20.96 -17.89 -15.64
CA ARG A 74 22.40 -18.16 -15.60
C ARG A 74 22.92 -18.14 -14.15
N ILE A 75 22.52 -17.12 -13.36
CA ILE A 75 22.91 -17.03 -11.95
C ILE A 75 22.40 -18.22 -11.16
N VAL A 76 21.14 -18.62 -11.36
CA VAL A 76 20.54 -19.80 -10.71
C VAL A 76 21.36 -21.05 -11.01
N SER A 77 21.69 -21.29 -12.28
CA SER A 77 22.43 -22.50 -12.71
C SER A 77 23.86 -22.48 -12.23
N GLU A 78 24.57 -21.36 -12.36
CA GLU A 78 26.00 -21.23 -12.05
C GLU A 78 26.28 -21.36 -10.54
N TYR A 79 25.40 -20.79 -9.70
CA TYR A 79 25.59 -20.78 -8.24
C TYR A 79 24.73 -21.83 -7.50
N GLY A 80 23.94 -22.61 -8.25
CA GLY A 80 23.12 -23.69 -7.70
C GLY A 80 22.00 -23.20 -6.74
N TYR A 81 21.37 -22.10 -7.09
CA TYR A 81 20.17 -21.67 -6.38
C TYR A 81 19.00 -22.57 -6.73
N THR A 82 18.23 -22.97 -5.72
CA THR A 82 17.07 -23.86 -5.90
C THR A 82 15.75 -23.12 -5.77
N ARG A 83 15.81 -21.86 -5.28
CA ARG A 83 14.64 -21.05 -5.01
C ARG A 83 14.91 -19.57 -5.27
N ILE A 84 13.88 -18.85 -5.77
CA ILE A 84 13.87 -17.40 -5.90
C ILE A 84 12.73 -16.86 -5.06
N TYR A 85 12.96 -15.72 -4.38
CA TYR A 85 11.88 -14.92 -3.79
C TYR A 85 11.89 -13.51 -4.38
N SER A 86 10.70 -13.01 -4.76
CA SER A 86 10.50 -11.63 -5.21
C SER A 86 9.31 -10.98 -4.50
N CYS A 87 9.53 -9.80 -3.94
CA CYS A 87 8.49 -9.00 -3.30
C CYS A 87 7.53 -8.31 -4.30
N LEU A 88 7.91 -8.23 -5.57
CA LEU A 88 7.12 -7.73 -6.70
C LEU A 88 7.53 -8.50 -7.97
N PRO A 89 7.09 -9.76 -8.11
CA PRO A 89 7.59 -10.62 -9.17
C PRO A 89 7.26 -10.04 -10.54
N SER A 90 8.28 -9.92 -11.39
CA SER A 90 8.08 -9.64 -12.81
C SER A 90 7.37 -10.83 -13.47
N LYS A 91 6.61 -10.57 -14.54
CA LYS A 91 5.90 -11.63 -15.29
C LYS A 91 6.80 -12.72 -15.89
N ARG A 92 8.12 -12.51 -15.88
CA ARG A 92 9.11 -13.48 -16.38
C ARG A 92 9.53 -14.48 -15.32
N LEU A 93 9.63 -14.08 -14.06
CA LEU A 93 10.07 -14.94 -12.97
C LEU A 93 9.22 -16.21 -12.79
N PRO A 94 7.87 -16.16 -12.82
CA PRO A 94 7.05 -17.36 -12.71
C PRO A 94 7.19 -18.35 -13.88
N LEU A 95 7.83 -17.94 -14.97
CA LEU A 95 8.06 -18.80 -16.14
C LEU A 95 9.36 -19.62 -16.01
N LEU A 96 10.15 -19.37 -14.96
CA LEU A 96 11.36 -20.16 -14.70
C LEU A 96 10.98 -21.58 -14.29
N THR A 97 11.64 -22.56 -14.91
CA THR A 97 11.44 -23.99 -14.62
C THR A 97 12.63 -24.62 -13.92
N CYS A 98 13.74 -23.89 -13.77
CA CYS A 98 14.98 -24.37 -13.17
C CYS A 98 15.00 -24.29 -11.64
N CYS A 99 14.02 -23.63 -11.03
CA CYS A 99 13.92 -23.45 -9.57
C CYS A 99 12.48 -23.16 -9.16
N GLU A 100 12.18 -23.28 -7.87
CA GLU A 100 10.91 -22.80 -7.30
C GLU A 100 10.92 -21.28 -7.19
N VAL A 101 9.77 -20.64 -7.48
CA VAL A 101 9.63 -19.18 -7.40
C VAL A 101 8.56 -18.83 -6.39
N TYR A 102 8.93 -18.04 -5.40
CA TYR A 102 8.06 -17.45 -4.40
C TYR A 102 7.85 -15.97 -4.72
N GLY A 103 6.62 -15.53 -4.79
CA GLY A 103 6.32 -14.14 -5.15
C GLY A 103 5.21 -13.52 -4.33
N THR A 104 5.44 -12.31 -3.82
CA THR A 104 4.40 -11.54 -3.13
C THR A 104 3.65 -10.66 -4.11
N VAL A 105 2.33 -10.84 -4.18
CA VAL A 105 1.43 -9.99 -4.99
C VAL A 105 0.50 -9.22 -4.06
N HIS A 106 0.57 -7.88 -4.15
CA HIS A 106 -0.05 -6.96 -3.20
C HIS A 106 -1.53 -6.67 -3.47
N GLY A 107 -2.19 -7.36 -4.40
CA GLY A 107 -3.61 -7.21 -4.72
C GLY A 107 -3.90 -7.16 -6.20
N LEU A 108 -5.17 -7.15 -6.55
CA LEU A 108 -5.70 -7.21 -7.93
C LEU A 108 -6.32 -5.88 -8.38
N ARG A 109 -5.57 -4.79 -8.23
CA ARG A 109 -6.06 -3.44 -8.56
C ARG A 109 -6.67 -3.33 -9.97
N ASP A 110 -6.11 -4.01 -10.95
CA ASP A 110 -6.59 -3.98 -12.34
C ASP A 110 -8.01 -4.57 -12.50
N PHE A 111 -8.42 -5.44 -11.58
CA PHE A 111 -9.75 -6.08 -11.58
C PHE A 111 -10.73 -5.43 -10.61
N GLU A 112 -10.26 -5.04 -9.44
CA GLU A 112 -11.10 -4.57 -8.33
C GLU A 112 -11.39 -3.07 -8.38
N THR A 113 -10.44 -2.23 -8.91
CA THR A 113 -10.65 -0.78 -8.92
C THR A 113 -11.83 -0.43 -9.83
N PRO A 114 -12.88 0.21 -9.32
CA PRO A 114 -14.03 0.59 -10.11
C PRO A 114 -13.69 1.71 -11.10
N TYR A 115 -14.37 1.73 -12.26
CA TYR A 115 -14.32 2.88 -13.18
C TYR A 115 -15.29 3.95 -12.67
N ASP A 116 -14.74 5.01 -12.12
CA ASP A 116 -15.49 6.03 -11.42
C ASP A 116 -15.39 7.41 -12.08
N SER A 117 -16.49 8.17 -12.07
CA SER A 117 -16.56 9.53 -12.64
C SER A 117 -15.68 10.53 -11.91
N ILE A 118 -15.27 10.25 -10.66
CA ILE A 118 -14.35 11.12 -9.91
C ILE A 118 -13.04 11.37 -10.67
N PHE A 119 -12.61 10.40 -11.48
CA PHE A 119 -11.45 10.54 -12.36
C PHE A 119 -11.48 11.84 -13.19
N TYR A 120 -12.66 12.21 -13.70
CA TYR A 120 -12.83 13.39 -14.58
C TYR A 120 -12.58 14.72 -13.87
N HIS A 121 -12.63 14.74 -12.56
CA HIS A 121 -12.37 15.96 -11.77
C HIS A 121 -10.89 16.18 -11.45
N TYR A 122 -10.04 15.20 -11.74
CA TYR A 122 -8.58 15.37 -11.64
C TYR A 122 -8.01 15.96 -12.94
N ARG A 123 -6.91 16.70 -12.82
CA ARG A 123 -6.19 17.23 -13.98
C ARG A 123 -5.16 16.23 -14.45
N HIS A 124 -5.55 15.44 -15.42
CA HIS A 124 -4.69 14.43 -16.04
C HIS A 124 -4.10 14.93 -17.35
N SER A 125 -2.98 14.32 -17.77
CA SER A 125 -2.46 14.50 -19.13
C SER A 125 -3.41 13.89 -20.18
N ALA A 126 -3.33 14.37 -21.43
CA ALA A 126 -4.11 13.77 -22.52
C ALA A 126 -3.85 12.26 -22.67
N LYS A 127 -2.61 11.83 -22.41
CA LYS A 127 -2.22 10.42 -22.43
C LYS A 127 -2.94 9.59 -21.35
N GLU A 128 -3.07 10.12 -20.14
CA GLU A 128 -3.79 9.45 -19.04
C GLU A 128 -5.29 9.39 -19.30
N TRP A 129 -5.85 10.46 -19.84
CA TRP A 129 -7.23 10.49 -20.31
C TRP A 129 -7.50 9.41 -21.35
N MET A 130 -6.65 9.34 -22.37
CA MET A 130 -6.77 8.34 -23.43
C MET A 130 -6.69 6.93 -22.87
N LYS A 131 -5.70 6.65 -21.99
CA LYS A 131 -5.57 5.35 -21.32
C LYS A 131 -6.81 4.98 -20.52
N TYR A 132 -7.36 5.91 -19.75
CA TYR A 132 -8.56 5.67 -18.94
C TYR A 132 -9.77 5.38 -19.83
N LEU A 133 -10.00 6.17 -20.89
CA LEU A 133 -11.09 5.95 -21.82
C LEU A 133 -10.98 4.61 -22.55
N VAL A 134 -9.79 4.29 -23.06
CA VAL A 134 -9.54 2.99 -23.73
C VAL A 134 -9.79 1.83 -22.77
N LYS A 135 -9.29 1.90 -21.54
CA LYS A 135 -9.57 0.88 -20.52
C LYS A 135 -11.07 0.74 -20.25
N LYS A 136 -11.80 1.87 -20.14
CA LYS A 136 -13.23 1.87 -19.89
C LYS A 136 -14.04 1.31 -21.06
N MET A 137 -13.70 1.69 -22.29
CA MET A 137 -14.39 1.23 -23.51
C MET A 137 -14.08 -0.23 -23.84
N LEU A 138 -12.83 -0.65 -23.65
CA LEU A 138 -12.36 -1.98 -23.97
C LEU A 138 -12.19 -2.84 -22.70
N LEU A 139 -13.03 -2.62 -21.67
CA LEU A 139 -12.88 -3.28 -20.38
C LEU A 139 -12.80 -4.82 -20.45
N PRO A 140 -13.64 -5.55 -21.26
CA PRO A 140 -13.53 -7.00 -21.39
C PRO A 140 -12.18 -7.41 -21.97
N TRP A 141 -11.73 -6.73 -23.03
CA TRP A 141 -10.44 -6.98 -23.67
C TRP A 141 -9.26 -6.64 -22.73
N TYR A 142 -9.33 -5.53 -22.02
CA TYR A 142 -8.33 -5.15 -21.02
C TYR A 142 -8.23 -6.19 -19.91
N ARG A 143 -9.38 -6.64 -19.35
CA ARG A 143 -9.42 -7.69 -18.33
C ARG A 143 -8.88 -9.01 -18.85
N TYR A 144 -9.17 -9.38 -20.09
CA TYR A 144 -8.60 -10.56 -20.73
C TYR A 144 -7.06 -10.48 -20.82
N HIS A 145 -6.52 -9.33 -21.21
CA HIS A 145 -5.05 -9.14 -21.22
C HIS A 145 -4.43 -9.17 -19.82
N CYS A 146 -5.08 -8.56 -18.85
CA CYS A 146 -4.66 -8.67 -17.45
C CYS A 146 -4.70 -10.13 -16.99
N PHE A 147 -5.78 -10.85 -17.26
CA PHE A 147 -5.93 -12.26 -16.94
C PHE A 147 -4.77 -13.09 -17.52
N ARG A 148 -4.50 -12.95 -18.81
CA ARG A 148 -3.32 -13.61 -19.43
C ARG A 148 -2.01 -13.19 -18.77
N GLY A 149 -1.89 -11.96 -18.30
CA GLY A 149 -0.71 -11.50 -17.59
C GLY A 149 -0.54 -12.16 -16.23
N TYR A 150 -1.63 -12.50 -15.56
CA TYR A 150 -1.61 -13.20 -14.27
C TYR A 150 -1.53 -14.73 -14.41
N SER A 151 -1.86 -15.28 -15.59
CA SER A 151 -1.81 -16.74 -15.82
C SER A 151 -0.41 -17.34 -15.63
N CYS A 152 0.65 -16.53 -15.72
CA CYS A 152 2.00 -16.97 -15.40
C CYS A 152 2.15 -17.42 -13.93
N TYR A 153 1.30 -16.93 -13.01
CA TYR A 153 1.30 -17.34 -11.60
C TYR A 153 0.59 -18.68 -11.36
N PHE A 154 -0.08 -19.27 -12.37
CA PHE A 154 -0.75 -20.56 -12.26
C PHE A 154 0.21 -21.75 -12.44
N ASN A 155 1.47 -21.47 -12.72
CA ASN A 155 2.50 -22.51 -12.79
C ASN A 155 2.66 -23.20 -11.43
N THR A 156 2.69 -24.52 -11.41
CA THR A 156 2.83 -25.34 -10.20
C THR A 156 4.13 -25.09 -9.44
N SER A 157 5.15 -24.56 -10.11
CA SER A 157 6.44 -24.16 -9.49
C SER A 157 6.39 -22.77 -8.84
N PHE A 158 5.28 -22.03 -8.98
CA PHE A 158 5.11 -20.71 -8.37
C PHE A 158 4.30 -20.80 -7.08
N ARG A 159 4.84 -20.23 -6.01
CA ARG A 159 4.19 -20.09 -4.72
C ARG A 159 3.77 -18.63 -4.52
N LEU A 160 2.47 -18.40 -4.43
CA LEU A 160 1.90 -17.06 -4.31
C LEU A 160 1.79 -16.66 -2.83
N ILE A 161 2.33 -15.49 -2.50
CA ILE A 161 2.16 -14.85 -1.20
C ILE A 161 1.28 -13.63 -1.39
N THR A 162 0.28 -13.45 -0.53
CA THR A 162 -0.58 -12.25 -0.50
C THR A 162 -0.46 -11.54 0.83
N VAL A 163 -0.82 -10.27 0.86
CA VAL A 163 -0.65 -9.40 2.05
C VAL A 163 -1.93 -9.23 2.86
N SER A 164 -3.02 -9.89 2.45
CA SER A 164 -4.31 -9.89 3.14
C SER A 164 -5.14 -11.10 2.70
N GLU A 165 -6.06 -11.55 3.55
CA GLU A 165 -7.05 -12.58 3.18
C GLU A 165 -7.96 -12.09 2.04
N HIS A 166 -8.32 -10.80 2.06
CA HIS A 166 -9.05 -10.19 0.95
C HIS A 166 -8.33 -10.44 -0.38
N SER A 167 -7.02 -10.15 -0.45
CA SER A 167 -6.25 -10.38 -1.68
C SER A 167 -6.21 -11.84 -2.08
N ARG A 168 -6.09 -12.77 -1.12
CA ARG A 168 -6.14 -14.22 -1.38
C ARG A 168 -7.46 -14.63 -2.01
N PHE A 169 -8.58 -14.26 -1.40
CA PHE A 169 -9.90 -14.60 -1.92
C PHE A 169 -10.23 -13.86 -3.23
N ALA A 170 -9.71 -12.65 -3.44
CA ALA A 170 -9.80 -11.97 -4.73
C ALA A 170 -9.10 -12.78 -5.83
N PHE A 171 -7.87 -13.28 -5.58
CA PHE A 171 -7.18 -14.16 -6.53
C PHE A 171 -7.99 -15.42 -6.84
N LEU A 172 -8.51 -16.12 -5.85
CA LEU A 172 -9.33 -17.33 -6.04
C LEU A 172 -10.63 -17.02 -6.79
N SER A 173 -11.22 -15.85 -6.57
CA SER A 173 -12.48 -15.45 -7.25
C SER A 173 -12.27 -15.08 -8.72
N PHE A 174 -11.15 -14.41 -9.04
CA PHE A 174 -10.86 -14.00 -10.42
C PHE A 174 -10.16 -15.10 -11.24
N PHE A 175 -9.47 -16.03 -10.57
CA PHE A 175 -8.64 -17.06 -11.18
C PHE A 175 -8.94 -18.43 -10.55
N PRO A 176 -10.05 -19.08 -10.94
CA PRO A 176 -10.47 -20.37 -10.36
C PRO A 176 -9.50 -21.52 -10.64
N GLU A 177 -8.53 -21.33 -11.54
CA GLU A 177 -7.45 -22.28 -11.82
C GLU A 177 -6.38 -22.30 -10.73
N LEU A 178 -6.28 -21.25 -9.89
CA LEU A 178 -5.36 -21.22 -8.77
C LEU A 178 -5.83 -22.17 -7.67
N ARG A 179 -4.89 -22.95 -7.20
CA ARG A 179 -5.14 -23.84 -6.07
C ARG A 179 -4.90 -23.11 -4.76
N GLU A 180 -5.74 -23.39 -3.79
CA GLU A 180 -5.67 -22.76 -2.48
C GLU A 180 -4.36 -23.05 -1.73
N ASP A 181 -3.80 -24.27 -1.90
CA ASP A 181 -2.55 -24.70 -1.30
C ASP A 181 -1.29 -24.03 -1.90
N GLN A 182 -1.42 -23.36 -3.06
CA GLN A 182 -0.34 -22.57 -3.66
C GLN A 182 -0.23 -21.17 -3.08
N MET A 183 -1.17 -20.77 -2.21
CA MET A 183 -1.29 -19.41 -1.71
C MET A 183 -1.13 -19.35 -0.19
N GLN A 184 -0.29 -18.41 0.25
CA GLN A 184 -0.12 -18.10 1.68
C GLN A 184 -0.41 -16.63 1.93
N VAL A 185 -0.91 -16.32 3.12
CA VAL A 185 -1.20 -14.95 3.55
C VAL A 185 -0.25 -14.57 4.67
N TYR A 186 0.52 -13.51 4.43
CA TYR A 186 1.33 -12.87 5.45
C TYR A 186 1.08 -11.38 5.40
N TYR A 187 0.59 -10.79 6.48
CA TYR A 187 0.33 -9.36 6.55
C TYR A 187 1.58 -8.57 6.26
N SER A 188 1.40 -7.51 5.50
CA SER A 188 2.51 -6.64 5.11
C SER A 188 3.20 -6.07 6.36
N PRO A 189 4.54 -6.16 6.49
CA PRO A 189 5.24 -5.78 7.72
C PRO A 189 5.05 -4.31 8.06
N ASN A 190 5.19 -3.97 9.34
CA ASN A 190 5.15 -2.58 9.77
C ASN A 190 6.30 -1.79 9.11
N THR A 191 5.95 -0.69 8.45
CA THR A 191 6.90 0.16 7.75
C THR A 191 7.41 1.33 8.59
N SER A 192 6.84 1.56 9.77
CA SER A 192 7.22 2.66 10.64
C SER A 192 8.60 2.42 11.24
N SER A 193 9.57 3.21 10.81
CA SER A 193 10.95 3.21 11.32
C SER A 193 11.19 4.27 12.39
N PHE A 194 10.19 5.12 12.65
CA PHE A 194 10.31 6.22 13.60
C PHE A 194 9.84 5.79 14.99
N GLU A 195 10.48 6.34 16.03
CA GLU A 195 9.92 6.31 17.38
C GLU A 195 8.56 7.02 17.37
N LYS A 196 7.65 6.54 18.22
CA LYS A 196 6.32 7.15 18.31
C LYS A 196 6.45 8.58 18.81
N LEU A 197 6.10 9.54 17.97
CA LEU A 197 6.08 10.95 18.33
C LEU A 197 4.97 11.23 19.35
N GLU A 198 5.25 12.12 20.29
CA GLU A 198 4.19 12.67 21.13
C GLU A 198 3.35 13.66 20.31
N ARG A 199 2.04 13.61 20.51
CA ARG A 199 1.11 14.57 19.92
C ARG A 199 1.36 15.96 20.49
N ASN A 200 1.45 16.96 19.61
CA ASN A 200 1.50 18.35 20.06
C ASN A 200 0.12 18.77 20.61
N PRO A 201 -0.02 19.09 21.91
CA PRO A 201 -1.31 19.47 22.50
C PRO A 201 -1.87 20.78 21.93
N ASN A 202 -1.02 21.61 21.34
CA ASN A 202 -1.37 22.89 20.71
C ASN A 202 -1.51 22.78 19.19
N ALA A 203 -1.48 21.58 18.62
CA ALA A 203 -1.66 21.41 17.19
C ALA A 203 -3.06 21.89 16.76
N PRO A 204 -3.18 22.62 15.65
CA PRO A 204 -4.48 23.00 15.10
C PRO A 204 -5.29 21.75 14.76
N ARG A 205 -6.59 21.78 14.96
CA ARG A 205 -7.47 20.66 14.62
C ARG A 205 -7.62 20.54 13.10
N TYR A 206 -7.28 19.38 12.53
CA TYR A 206 -7.48 19.16 11.11
C TYR A 206 -7.86 17.71 10.78
N PHE A 207 -8.65 17.57 9.72
CA PHE A 207 -8.82 16.32 9.01
C PHE A 207 -7.62 16.11 8.08
N LEU A 208 -6.94 14.98 8.21
CA LEU A 208 -5.82 14.63 7.34
C LEU A 208 -6.28 13.67 6.23
N ALA A 209 -5.89 13.97 4.98
CA ALA A 209 -6.00 13.06 3.84
C ALA A 209 -4.65 13.00 3.10
N VAL A 210 -4.23 11.80 2.67
CA VAL A 210 -2.90 11.60 2.05
C VAL A 210 -3.01 11.12 0.60
N SER A 211 -1.94 11.34 -0.20
CA SER A 211 -1.87 10.95 -1.61
C SER A 211 -2.96 11.58 -2.49
N GLY A 212 -3.20 12.87 -2.33
CA GLY A 212 -4.30 13.60 -2.95
C GLY A 212 -4.28 13.65 -4.48
N ASN A 213 -3.12 13.45 -5.14
CA ASN A 213 -2.99 13.42 -6.59
C ASN A 213 -3.48 12.12 -7.24
N ARG A 214 -3.74 11.08 -6.47
CA ARG A 214 -4.17 9.77 -6.97
C ARG A 214 -5.69 9.66 -6.88
N TRP A 215 -6.36 9.55 -8.03
CA TRP A 215 -7.83 9.50 -8.10
C TRP A 215 -8.42 8.27 -7.38
N GLU A 216 -7.69 7.14 -7.35
CA GLU A 216 -8.10 5.92 -6.66
C GLU A 216 -8.16 6.10 -5.14
N LYS A 217 -7.41 7.06 -4.60
CA LYS A 217 -7.50 7.45 -3.19
C LYS A 217 -8.76 8.26 -2.88
N ASN A 218 -9.46 8.74 -3.90
CA ASN A 218 -10.79 9.35 -3.82
C ASN A 218 -10.88 10.58 -2.88
N ASN A 219 -9.74 11.20 -2.58
CA ASN A 219 -9.68 12.32 -1.62
C ASN A 219 -10.55 13.51 -2.04
N LEU A 220 -10.81 13.67 -3.33
CA LEU A 220 -11.68 14.75 -3.81
C LEU A 220 -13.10 14.64 -3.23
N ARG A 221 -13.68 13.42 -3.08
CA ARG A 221 -14.99 13.29 -2.42
C ARG A 221 -14.96 13.69 -0.96
N ALA A 222 -13.89 13.36 -0.23
CA ALA A 222 -13.72 13.82 1.14
C ALA A 222 -13.58 15.34 1.22
N MET A 223 -12.85 15.95 0.25
CA MET A 223 -12.76 17.42 0.15
C MET A 223 -14.12 18.06 -0.15
N MET A 224 -14.89 17.49 -1.08
CA MET A 224 -16.26 17.96 -1.38
C MET A 224 -17.17 17.87 -0.15
N ALA A 225 -17.08 16.78 0.60
CA ALA A 225 -17.85 16.61 1.84
C ALA A 225 -17.49 17.67 2.89
N PHE A 226 -16.19 17.86 3.11
CA PHE A 226 -15.70 18.89 4.04
C PHE A 226 -16.12 20.31 3.62
N ASP A 227 -15.93 20.65 2.36
CA ASP A 227 -16.29 21.98 1.81
C ASP A 227 -17.78 22.29 1.96
N ARG A 228 -18.67 21.31 1.66
CA ARG A 228 -20.12 21.43 1.86
C ARG A 228 -20.48 21.59 3.35
N LEU A 229 -19.83 20.87 4.26
CA LEU A 229 -20.06 21.01 5.70
C LEU A 229 -19.64 22.39 6.22
N VAL A 230 -18.53 22.94 5.71
CA VAL A 230 -18.09 24.30 6.02
C VAL A 230 -19.12 25.32 5.52
N SER A 231 -19.57 25.20 4.26
CA SER A 231 -20.60 26.08 3.69
C SER A 231 -21.92 26.04 4.43
N ALA A 232 -22.28 24.86 4.97
CA ALA A 232 -23.48 24.67 5.77
C ALA A 232 -23.34 25.09 7.25
N GLY A 233 -22.16 25.58 7.68
CA GLY A 233 -21.88 25.94 9.07
C GLY A 233 -21.95 24.75 10.05
N ARG A 234 -21.71 23.52 9.58
CA ARG A 234 -21.80 22.28 10.36
C ARG A 234 -20.48 21.85 11.00
N LEU A 235 -19.38 22.50 10.67
CA LEU A 235 -18.06 22.25 11.27
C LEU A 235 -17.58 23.48 12.07
N PRO A 236 -16.95 23.27 13.24
CA PRO A 236 -16.27 24.33 13.99
C PRO A 236 -15.32 25.16 13.11
N GLN A 237 -15.20 26.45 13.39
CA GLN A 237 -14.43 27.37 12.54
C GLN A 237 -12.91 27.10 12.57
N ASP A 238 -12.40 26.51 13.61
CA ASP A 238 -10.98 26.18 13.81
C ASP A 238 -10.56 24.89 13.11
N ILE A 239 -11.50 24.03 12.68
CA ILE A 239 -11.17 22.78 11.99
C ILE A 239 -10.84 23.06 10.53
N ARG A 240 -9.68 22.54 10.05
CA ARG A 240 -9.21 22.63 8.68
C ARG A 240 -9.13 21.24 8.03
N MET A 241 -8.83 21.19 6.74
CA MET A 241 -8.47 19.95 6.05
C MET A 241 -7.07 20.10 5.46
N VAL A 242 -6.19 19.14 5.81
CA VAL A 242 -4.82 19.03 5.27
C VAL A 242 -4.79 17.88 4.27
N VAL A 243 -4.29 18.15 3.07
CA VAL A 243 -4.20 17.15 1.99
C VAL A 243 -2.77 17.10 1.46
N THR A 244 -2.10 15.96 1.63
CA THR A 244 -0.73 15.76 1.13
C THR A 244 -0.72 15.15 -0.28
N GLY A 245 0.41 15.27 -0.98
CA GLY A 245 0.62 14.69 -2.30
C GLY A 245 -0.13 15.40 -3.43
N THR A 246 -0.60 16.62 -3.20
CA THR A 246 -1.33 17.39 -4.20
C THR A 246 -1.22 18.88 -3.95
N HIS A 247 -1.57 19.67 -4.99
CA HIS A 247 -1.74 21.12 -4.92
C HIS A 247 -3.19 21.48 -5.22
N GLY A 248 -3.67 22.62 -4.72
CA GLY A 248 -5.06 23.04 -4.89
C GLY A 248 -5.52 23.18 -6.34
N ASN A 249 -4.58 23.39 -7.27
CA ASN A 249 -4.85 23.46 -8.71
C ASN A 249 -4.90 22.08 -9.41
N SER A 250 -4.68 20.97 -8.70
CA SER A 250 -4.69 19.60 -9.26
C SER A 250 -6.09 19.10 -9.61
N PHE A 251 -7.13 19.82 -9.19
CA PHE A 251 -8.52 19.46 -9.41
C PHE A 251 -9.23 20.43 -10.34
N ARG A 252 -10.21 19.93 -11.07
CA ARG A 252 -11.17 20.73 -11.85
C ARG A 252 -12.34 21.23 -11.00
N TYR A 253 -12.53 20.59 -9.83
CA TYR A 253 -13.50 21.02 -8.83
C TYR A 253 -13.05 22.32 -8.17
N ARG A 254 -13.97 23.30 -8.06
CA ARG A 254 -13.72 24.57 -7.38
C ARG A 254 -14.27 24.51 -5.97
N LEU A 255 -13.39 24.62 -4.98
CA LEU A 255 -13.75 24.72 -3.58
C LEU A 255 -14.46 26.06 -3.31
N GLN A 256 -15.51 26.02 -2.50
CA GLN A 256 -16.24 27.21 -2.03
C GLN A 256 -15.50 27.90 -0.88
N ASN A 257 -14.82 27.12 -0.03
CA ASN A 257 -14.11 27.59 1.16
C ASN A 257 -12.60 27.27 1.10
N PRO A 258 -11.84 27.77 0.11
CA PRO A 258 -10.45 27.38 -0.10
C PRO A 258 -9.53 27.71 1.08
N SER A 259 -9.86 28.74 1.88
CA SER A 259 -9.09 29.11 3.08
C SER A 259 -9.13 28.07 4.20
N ARG A 260 -10.05 27.12 4.16
CA ARG A 260 -10.17 26.01 5.13
C ARG A 260 -9.33 24.80 4.76
N PHE A 261 -8.62 24.84 3.63
CA PHE A 261 -7.77 23.76 3.12
C PHE A 261 -6.29 24.16 3.14
N SER A 262 -5.45 23.19 3.46
CA SER A 262 -4.00 23.29 3.30
C SER A 262 -3.54 22.16 2.38
N PHE A 263 -3.00 22.52 1.22
CA PHE A 263 -2.47 21.58 0.26
C PHE A 263 -0.96 21.52 0.38
N LEU A 264 -0.48 20.36 0.78
CA LEU A 264 0.94 20.05 0.84
C LEU A 264 1.25 19.14 -0.35
N GLY A 265 2.25 19.51 -1.15
CA GLY A 265 2.75 18.66 -2.21
C GLY A 265 3.26 17.33 -1.65
N TYR A 266 4.27 16.76 -2.29
CA TYR A 266 5.00 15.66 -1.68
C TYR A 266 5.66 16.15 -0.39
N VAL A 267 5.51 15.38 0.67
CA VAL A 267 6.15 15.62 1.97
C VAL A 267 7.08 14.46 2.30
N ASP A 268 8.17 14.75 3.00
CA ASP A 268 9.09 13.72 3.47
C ASP A 268 8.48 12.89 4.61
N ASP A 269 9.07 11.73 4.86
CA ASP A 269 8.51 10.74 5.79
C ASP A 269 8.38 11.28 7.22
N ASP A 270 9.34 12.09 7.70
CA ASP A 270 9.30 12.74 9.02
C ASP A 270 8.18 13.78 9.15
N VAL A 271 7.95 14.56 8.09
CA VAL A 271 6.83 15.51 8.03
C VAL A 271 5.50 14.77 8.00
N LEU A 272 5.41 13.69 7.23
CA LEU A 272 4.20 12.87 7.16
C LEU A 272 3.88 12.23 8.51
N GLU A 273 4.89 11.73 9.21
CA GLU A 273 4.74 11.13 10.54
C GLU A 273 4.23 12.16 11.55
N ARG A 274 4.75 13.41 11.51
CA ARG A 274 4.25 14.52 12.33
C ARG A 274 2.79 14.86 11.99
N LEU A 275 2.43 14.86 10.71
CA LEU A 275 1.06 15.11 10.30
C LEU A 275 0.09 14.03 10.81
N TYR A 276 0.51 12.75 10.85
CA TYR A 276 -0.29 11.70 11.48
C TYR A 276 -0.42 11.93 13.00
N ALA A 277 0.69 12.21 13.68
CA ALA A 277 0.71 12.37 15.14
C ALA A 277 -0.21 13.52 15.61
N ASP A 278 -0.24 14.63 14.88
CA ASP A 278 -0.96 15.84 15.24
C ASP A 278 -2.38 15.91 14.65
N ALA A 279 -2.75 14.99 13.75
CA ALA A 279 -4.07 15.00 13.13
C ALA A 279 -5.21 14.91 14.18
N PHE A 280 -6.29 15.65 13.93
CA PHE A 280 -7.51 15.51 14.72
C PHE A 280 -8.30 14.27 14.28
N VAL A 281 -8.53 14.11 12.96
CA VAL A 281 -9.19 12.93 12.37
C VAL A 281 -8.45 12.58 11.08
N PHE A 282 -8.29 11.28 10.80
CA PHE A 282 -7.80 10.81 9.52
C PHE A 282 -8.94 10.34 8.62
N VAL A 283 -8.92 10.78 7.34
CA VAL A 283 -9.96 10.44 6.35
C VAL A 283 -9.33 9.62 5.21
N TYR A 284 -9.85 8.43 4.99
CA TYR A 284 -9.30 7.52 3.97
C TYR A 284 -10.38 6.92 3.06
N PRO A 285 -10.81 7.64 2.03
CA PRO A 285 -11.89 7.25 1.13
C PRO A 285 -11.44 6.34 -0.03
N SER A 286 -10.32 5.63 0.11
CA SER A 286 -9.70 4.85 -0.96
C SER A 286 -10.65 3.83 -1.60
N LEU A 287 -10.57 3.69 -2.92
CA LEU A 287 -11.40 2.76 -3.70
C LEU A 287 -10.79 1.36 -3.84
N ASN A 288 -9.49 1.22 -3.59
CA ASN A 288 -8.82 -0.08 -3.59
C ASN A 288 -7.46 -0.03 -2.90
N GLU A 289 -7.21 -0.99 -2.00
CA GLU A 289 -5.95 -1.19 -1.29
C GLU A 289 -5.57 -2.67 -1.26
N GLY A 290 -4.28 -2.95 -1.32
CA GLY A 290 -3.77 -4.29 -1.09
C GLY A 290 -3.66 -4.63 0.40
N PHE A 291 -3.26 -3.64 1.24
CA PHE A 291 -3.18 -3.74 2.69
C PHE A 291 -3.85 -2.55 3.38
N GLY A 292 -3.36 -1.31 3.16
CA GLY A 292 -3.94 -0.11 3.76
C GLY A 292 -3.14 0.43 4.94
N TYR A 293 -1.87 0.73 4.74
CA TYR A 293 -1.00 1.30 5.76
C TYR A 293 -1.49 2.63 6.38
N PRO A 294 -1.96 3.64 5.59
CA PRO A 294 -2.23 4.96 6.12
C PRO A 294 -3.21 5.02 7.31
N PRO A 295 -4.31 4.26 7.34
CA PRO A 295 -5.17 4.17 8.52
C PRO A 295 -4.48 3.62 9.75
N ILE A 296 -3.61 2.62 9.58
CA ILE A 296 -2.86 2.00 10.69
C ILE A 296 -1.84 3.00 11.26
N GLU A 297 -1.18 3.77 10.40
CA GLU A 297 -0.27 4.84 10.79
C GLU A 297 -0.99 5.91 11.62
N ALA A 298 -2.22 6.30 11.24
CA ALA A 298 -3.03 7.21 12.04
C ALA A 298 -3.45 6.60 13.39
N MET A 299 -3.91 5.34 13.40
CA MET A 299 -4.30 4.63 14.62
C MET A 299 -3.16 4.51 15.63
N ARG A 300 -1.90 4.39 15.19
CA ARG A 300 -0.69 4.37 16.02
C ARG A 300 -0.66 5.53 17.01
N TYR A 301 -1.12 6.69 16.59
CA TYR A 301 -1.16 7.91 17.38
C TYR A 301 -2.48 8.14 18.13
N GLY A 302 -3.40 7.18 18.07
CA GLY A 302 -4.74 7.35 18.66
C GLY A 302 -5.57 8.39 17.88
N VAL A 303 -5.30 8.58 16.60
CA VAL A 303 -6.09 9.44 15.72
C VAL A 303 -7.29 8.66 15.22
N PRO A 304 -8.53 9.12 15.49
CA PRO A 304 -9.72 8.47 14.97
C PRO A 304 -9.74 8.48 13.45
N VAL A 305 -10.17 7.37 12.86
CA VAL A 305 -10.17 7.18 11.41
C VAL A 305 -11.59 7.03 10.90
N ILE A 306 -11.92 7.75 9.82
CA ILE A 306 -13.09 7.44 8.99
C ILE A 306 -12.61 6.94 7.63
N ALA A 307 -13.14 5.80 7.17
CA ALA A 307 -12.59 5.11 6.01
C ALA A 307 -13.63 4.43 5.13
N SER A 308 -13.22 4.15 3.89
CA SER A 308 -13.91 3.24 2.98
C SER A 308 -13.76 1.78 3.45
N PRO A 309 -14.79 0.92 3.37
CA PRO A 309 -14.68 -0.50 3.68
C PRO A 309 -14.18 -1.36 2.50
N LEU A 310 -13.83 -0.76 1.35
CA LEU A 310 -13.52 -1.50 0.13
C LEU A 310 -12.18 -2.23 0.21
N SER A 311 -12.09 -3.35 -0.49
CA SER A 311 -10.91 -4.22 -0.58
C SER A 311 -10.40 -4.68 0.81
N SER A 312 -9.12 -4.73 1.04
CA SER A 312 -8.53 -5.14 2.33
C SER A 312 -8.89 -4.25 3.53
N MET A 313 -9.47 -3.07 3.30
CA MET A 313 -9.74 -2.09 4.36
C MET A 313 -10.66 -2.62 5.46
N ALA A 314 -11.72 -3.37 5.08
CA ALA A 314 -12.65 -3.97 6.04
C ALA A 314 -11.95 -5.02 6.93
N GLU A 315 -11.02 -5.78 6.37
CA GLU A 315 -10.20 -6.77 7.10
C GLU A 315 -9.20 -6.08 8.03
N ILE A 316 -8.39 -5.17 7.48
CA ILE A 316 -7.27 -4.57 8.19
C ILE A 316 -7.72 -3.58 9.26
N CYS A 317 -8.69 -2.75 8.96
CA CYS A 317 -9.19 -1.77 9.94
C CYS A 317 -10.27 -2.36 10.88
N ALA A 318 -10.94 -3.45 10.49
CA ALA A 318 -11.98 -4.12 11.28
C ALA A 318 -12.91 -3.13 11.99
N GLY A 319 -13.08 -3.25 13.30
CA GLY A 319 -13.89 -2.33 14.12
C GLY A 319 -13.18 -1.03 14.54
N GLY A 320 -11.91 -0.82 14.16
CA GLY A 320 -11.09 0.33 14.59
C GLY A 320 -11.40 1.65 13.89
N VAL A 321 -12.29 1.66 12.89
CA VAL A 321 -12.65 2.85 12.11
C VAL A 321 -14.15 3.01 11.95
N LEU A 322 -14.59 4.24 11.69
CA LEU A 322 -15.97 4.54 11.32
C LEU A 322 -16.10 4.50 9.79
N TYR A 323 -16.81 3.48 9.27
CA TYR A 323 -16.93 3.27 7.83
C TYR A 323 -18.00 4.16 7.18
N PHE A 324 -17.76 4.47 5.89
CA PHE A 324 -18.71 5.15 5.00
C PHE A 324 -18.64 4.58 3.57
N ASN A 325 -19.71 4.75 2.82
CA ASN A 325 -19.73 4.49 1.38
C ASN A 325 -18.86 5.53 0.65
N PRO A 326 -17.72 5.14 0.03
CA PRO A 326 -16.80 6.08 -0.60
C PRO A 326 -17.35 6.77 -1.86
N PHE A 327 -18.50 6.33 -2.36
CA PHE A 327 -19.17 6.93 -3.52
C PHE A 327 -20.19 8.01 -3.12
N SER A 328 -20.58 8.11 -1.83
CA SER A 328 -21.53 9.08 -1.31
C SER A 328 -20.84 10.20 -0.54
N VAL A 329 -20.89 11.41 -1.10
CA VAL A 329 -20.39 12.62 -0.43
C VAL A 329 -21.20 12.88 0.85
N GLU A 330 -22.50 12.63 0.82
CA GLU A 330 -23.42 12.82 1.94
C GLU A 330 -23.11 11.89 3.10
N GLU A 331 -22.74 10.64 2.81
CA GLU A 331 -22.36 9.71 3.88
C GLU A 331 -20.99 10.05 4.47
N ILE A 332 -20.04 10.53 3.66
CA ILE A 332 -18.77 11.06 4.17
C ILE A 332 -19.04 12.27 5.08
N MET A 333 -19.93 13.20 4.68
CA MET A 333 -20.36 14.32 5.53
C MET A 333 -20.95 13.83 6.85
N ASN A 334 -21.83 12.83 6.82
CA ASN A 334 -22.43 12.24 8.01
C ASN A 334 -21.35 11.72 8.97
N ARG A 335 -20.39 10.93 8.49
CA ARG A 335 -19.30 10.40 9.31
C ARG A 335 -18.35 11.48 9.84
N MET A 336 -18.10 12.55 9.07
CA MET A 336 -17.32 13.70 9.53
C MET A 336 -18.03 14.42 10.69
N MET A 337 -19.36 14.56 10.65
CA MET A 337 -20.12 15.14 11.76
C MET A 337 -20.20 14.23 12.98
N MET A 338 -20.30 12.92 12.77
CA MET A 338 -20.33 11.95 13.87
C MET A 338 -19.00 11.89 14.63
N ILE A 339 -17.89 11.77 13.89
CA ILE A 339 -16.58 11.54 14.49
C ILE A 339 -16.06 12.71 15.32
N ILE A 340 -16.55 13.91 15.12
CA ILE A 340 -16.18 15.09 15.94
C ILE A 340 -16.99 15.21 17.23
N GLN A 341 -18.01 14.37 17.45
CA GLN A 341 -18.72 14.31 18.74
C GLN A 341 -17.81 13.68 19.80
N PRO A 342 -17.69 14.25 21.00
CA PRO A 342 -16.70 13.81 21.99
C PRO A 342 -16.78 12.31 22.33
N GLU A 343 -17.97 11.76 22.47
CA GLU A 343 -18.20 10.36 22.81
C GLU A 343 -17.72 9.45 21.67
N VAL A 344 -18.11 9.76 20.43
CA VAL A 344 -17.72 8.99 19.23
C VAL A 344 -16.22 9.14 18.98
N TYR A 345 -15.68 10.36 19.14
CA TYR A 345 -14.24 10.61 19.02
C TYR A 345 -13.45 9.70 19.95
N ASN A 346 -13.76 9.72 21.25
CA ASN A 346 -13.06 8.93 22.25
C ASN A 346 -13.23 7.42 22.01
N GLU A 347 -14.42 6.98 21.61
CA GLU A 347 -14.68 5.58 21.25
C GLU A 347 -13.72 5.11 20.14
N TYR A 348 -13.56 5.90 19.04
CA TYR A 348 -12.70 5.52 17.93
C TYR A 348 -11.21 5.76 18.17
N VAL A 349 -10.83 6.60 19.15
CA VAL A 349 -9.45 6.61 19.69
C VAL A 349 -9.12 5.26 20.29
N HIS A 350 -9.95 4.74 21.20
CA HIS A 350 -9.72 3.45 21.87
C HIS A 350 -9.74 2.28 20.89
N LYS A 351 -10.79 2.16 20.08
CA LYS A 351 -10.93 1.11 19.07
C LYS A 351 -9.78 1.10 18.06
N GLY A 352 -9.32 2.30 17.64
CA GLY A 352 -8.18 2.44 16.74
C GLY A 352 -6.89 1.94 17.36
N LEU A 353 -6.59 2.31 18.61
CA LEU A 353 -5.40 1.85 19.32
C LEU A 353 -5.40 0.33 19.54
N GLU A 354 -6.53 -0.26 19.94
CA GLU A 354 -6.68 -1.71 20.07
C GLU A 354 -6.44 -2.43 18.73
N GLN A 355 -7.03 -1.90 17.65
CA GLN A 355 -6.84 -2.49 16.32
C GLN A 355 -5.39 -2.35 15.85
N TYR A 356 -4.74 -1.21 16.09
CA TYR A 356 -3.32 -1.03 15.80
C TYR A 356 -2.47 -2.11 16.48
N GLN A 357 -2.69 -2.37 17.76
CA GLN A 357 -1.94 -3.41 18.51
C GLN A 357 -2.12 -4.78 17.86
N ARG A 358 -3.36 -5.19 17.57
CA ARG A 358 -3.65 -6.47 16.90
C ARG A 358 -2.94 -6.60 15.55
N ILE A 359 -2.93 -5.53 14.78
CA ILE A 359 -2.27 -5.53 13.46
C ILE A 359 -0.76 -5.65 13.61
N VAL A 360 -0.14 -4.89 14.52
CA VAL A 360 1.32 -4.94 14.73
C VAL A 360 1.77 -6.31 15.22
N GLU A 361 1.05 -6.93 16.16
CA GLU A 361 1.33 -8.29 16.62
C GLU A 361 1.26 -9.30 15.44
N ARG A 362 0.22 -9.20 14.62
CA ARG A 362 0.09 -10.03 13.42
C ARG A 362 1.20 -9.78 12.43
N GLN A 363 1.56 -8.52 12.16
CA GLN A 363 2.63 -8.14 11.23
C GLN A 363 3.99 -8.69 11.68
N GLN A 364 4.29 -8.67 12.99
CA GLN A 364 5.53 -9.23 13.54
C GLN A 364 5.59 -10.74 13.33
N LYS A 365 4.51 -11.45 13.71
CA LYS A 365 4.40 -12.90 13.49
C LYS A 365 4.52 -13.26 12.01
N ASP A 366 3.84 -12.53 11.15
CA ASP A 366 3.80 -12.81 9.73
C ASP A 366 5.10 -12.44 9.02
N LEU A 367 5.85 -11.45 9.52
CA LEU A 367 7.21 -11.14 9.02
C LEU A 367 8.18 -12.30 9.24
N ASP A 368 8.17 -12.92 10.42
CA ASP A 368 8.96 -14.11 10.66
C ASP A 368 8.41 -15.31 9.89
N GLY A 369 7.08 -15.45 9.81
CA GLY A 369 6.41 -16.52 9.06
C GLY A 369 6.71 -16.51 7.56
N VAL A 370 6.70 -15.35 6.90
CA VAL A 370 7.04 -15.24 5.47
C VAL A 370 8.51 -15.62 5.24
N ILE A 371 9.40 -15.22 6.14
CA ILE A 371 10.83 -15.56 6.05
C ILE A 371 11.02 -17.06 6.20
N ASP A 372 10.41 -17.68 7.20
CA ASP A 372 10.50 -19.12 7.43
C ASP A 372 9.91 -19.90 6.25
N TYR A 373 8.80 -19.42 5.67
CA TYR A 373 8.18 -20.02 4.48
C TYR A 373 9.08 -19.97 3.24
N ILE A 374 9.70 -18.83 2.93
CA ILE A 374 10.59 -18.71 1.76
C ILE A 374 11.92 -19.43 1.96
N MET A 375 12.34 -19.63 3.22
CA MET A 375 13.56 -20.33 3.60
C MET A 375 13.33 -21.82 3.88
N GLU A 376 12.06 -22.27 4.01
CA GLU A 376 11.68 -23.62 4.48
C GLU A 376 12.39 -23.98 5.82
N VAL A 377 12.38 -23.06 6.74
CA VAL A 377 12.77 -23.36 8.11
C VAL A 377 11.57 -24.05 8.75
N VAL A 378 11.71 -25.35 9.06
CA VAL A 378 10.69 -26.16 9.74
C VAL A 378 10.73 -25.89 11.25
#